data_34672ada3c0fa15bcb047dc8a1ea975a
#
_entry.id   34672ada3c0fa15bcb047dc8a1ea975a
#
_cell.length_a   1.000
_cell.length_b   1.000
_cell.length_c   1.000
_cell.angle_alpha   90.00
_cell.angle_beta   90.00
_cell.angle_gamma   90.00
#
_symmetry.space_group_name_H-M   'P 1'
#
loop_
_entity.id
_entity.type
_entity.pdbx_description
1 polymer ?
#
loop_
_entity_poly.entity_id
_entity_poly.type
_entity_poly.pdbx_seq_one_letter_code
_entity_poly.pdbx_strand_id
1 'polypeptide(L)'
;MALTETKIIDQITVTENGTVLVREATRVLRDGIQIAETYHRWSFVPGSDVSEMPANVQAICNTAWTPEVIEAYQAQLEQNIIK
;
A
#
# COMPACT_ATOMS: atom_id res chain seq x y z
N MET A 1 28.60 -18.58 5.22
CA MET A 1 27.72 -17.54 5.78
C MET A 1 26.88 -16.96 4.65
N ALA A 2 25.58 -17.15 4.73
CA ALA A 2 24.66 -16.68 3.69
C ALA A 2 23.72 -15.65 4.25
N LEU A 3 23.71 -14.45 3.66
CA LEU A 3 22.74 -13.41 3.97
C LEU A 3 21.71 -13.40 2.86
N THR A 4 20.46 -13.43 3.26
CA THR A 4 19.32 -13.40 2.34
C THR A 4 18.42 -12.24 2.72
N GLU A 5 17.94 -11.52 1.73
CA GLU A 5 16.97 -10.45 1.95
C GLU A 5 15.65 -10.85 1.32
N THR A 6 14.58 -10.75 2.10
CA THR A 6 13.23 -11.09 1.63
C THR A 6 12.33 -9.88 1.83
N LYS A 7 11.60 -9.53 0.79
CA LYS A 7 10.62 -8.44 0.86
C LYS A 7 9.22 -9.00 0.67
N ILE A 8 8.33 -8.62 1.57
CA ILE A 8 6.95 -9.10 1.52
C ILE A 8 6.01 -7.98 1.95
N ILE A 9 4.88 -7.90 1.27
CA ILE A 9 3.79 -7.03 1.72
C ILE A 9 3.09 -7.76 2.86
N ASP A 10 3.26 -7.28 4.08
CA ASP A 10 2.76 -7.97 5.26
C ASP A 10 1.47 -7.35 5.81
N GLN A 11 1.08 -6.18 5.32
CA GLN A 11 -0.15 -5.54 5.77
C GLN A 11 -0.70 -4.63 4.68
N ILE A 12 -1.99 -4.73 4.42
CA ILE A 12 -2.72 -3.84 3.53
C ILE A 12 -3.96 -3.41 4.27
N THR A 13 -4.16 -2.10 4.41
CA THR A 13 -5.30 -1.54 5.12
C THR A 13 -6.06 -0.62 4.18
N VAL A 14 -7.38 -0.75 4.17
CA VAL A 14 -8.26 0.14 3.42
C VAL A 14 -9.01 0.98 4.43
N THR A 15 -8.88 2.30 4.33
CA THR A 15 -9.55 3.21 5.24
C THR A 15 -10.98 3.49 4.78
N GLU A 16 -11.74 4.14 5.62
CA GLU A 16 -13.14 4.46 5.36
C GLU A 16 -13.32 5.26 4.06
N ASN A 17 -12.39 6.17 3.76
CA ASN A 17 -12.47 7.00 2.57
C ASN A 17 -11.81 6.39 1.34
N GLY A 18 -11.39 5.12 1.42
CA GLY A 18 -10.84 4.41 0.28
C GLY A 18 -9.32 4.52 0.13
N THR A 19 -8.63 5.18 1.05
CA THR A 19 -7.17 5.23 1.01
C THR A 19 -6.61 3.86 1.35
N VAL A 20 -5.66 3.38 0.54
CA VAL A 20 -5.03 2.09 0.74
C VAL A 20 -3.64 2.31 1.33
N LEU A 21 -3.42 1.72 2.50
CA LEU A 21 -2.14 1.79 3.21
C LEU A 21 -1.44 0.45 3.06
N VAL A 22 -0.21 0.48 2.58
CA VAL A 22 0.57 -0.73 2.30
C VAL A 22 1.83 -0.71 3.14
N ARG A 23 2.14 -1.83 3.77
CA ARG A 23 3.38 -1.99 4.52
C ARG A 23 4.19 -3.14 3.93
N GLU A 24 5.45 -2.87 3.60
CA GLU A 24 6.38 -3.88 3.14
C GLU A 24 7.40 -4.16 4.23
N ALA A 25 7.55 -5.42 4.58
CA ALA A 25 8.58 -5.86 5.52
C ALA A 25 9.78 -6.36 4.73
N THR A 26 10.94 -5.83 5.03
CA THR A 26 12.21 -6.33 4.51
C THR A 26 12.89 -7.10 5.63
N ARG A 27 13.11 -8.38 5.41
CA ARG A 27 13.71 -9.26 6.42
C ARG A 27 15.07 -9.71 5.92
N VAL A 28 16.06 -9.60 6.80
CA VAL A 28 17.41 -10.07 6.52
C VAL A 28 17.64 -11.32 7.34
N LEU A 29 18.04 -12.40 6.66
CA LEU A 29 18.30 -13.67 7.30
C LEU A 29 19.76 -14.04 7.13
N ARG A 30 20.32 -14.61 8.20
CA ARG A 30 21.65 -15.20 8.15
C ARG A 30 21.51 -16.70 8.42
N ASP A 31 21.89 -17.51 7.42
CA ASP A 31 21.81 -18.97 7.54
C ASP A 31 20.40 -19.43 7.93
N GLY A 32 19.37 -18.76 7.40
CA GLY A 32 17.99 -19.11 7.68
C GLY A 32 17.39 -18.48 8.92
N ILE A 33 18.17 -17.72 9.69
CA ILE A 33 17.72 -17.08 10.91
C ILE A 33 17.54 -15.58 10.66
N GLN A 34 16.37 -15.06 11.01
CA GLN A 34 16.10 -13.64 10.86
C GLN A 34 16.92 -12.83 11.84
N ILE A 35 17.74 -11.90 11.35
CA ILE A 35 18.60 -11.07 12.17
C ILE A 35 18.21 -9.59 12.15
N ALA A 36 17.39 -9.17 11.19
CA ALA A 36 16.94 -7.78 11.10
C ALA A 36 15.63 -7.72 10.33
N GLU A 37 14.86 -6.69 10.62
CA GLU A 37 13.61 -6.43 9.91
C GLU A 37 13.38 -4.93 9.85
N THR A 38 13.03 -4.43 8.67
CA THR A 38 12.67 -3.02 8.50
C THR A 38 11.35 -2.95 7.74
N TYR A 39 10.68 -1.82 7.86
CA TYR A 39 9.38 -1.61 7.23
C TYR A 39 9.40 -0.38 6.36
N HIS A 40 8.73 -0.47 5.23
CA HIS A 40 8.46 0.67 4.37
C HIS A 40 6.95 0.77 4.15
N ARG A 41 6.42 1.98 4.25
CA ARG A 41 4.98 2.20 4.14
C ARG A 41 4.66 3.11 2.98
N TRP A 42 3.59 2.76 2.28
CA TRP A 42 3.03 3.59 1.22
C TRP A 42 1.59 3.93 1.54
N SER A 43 1.14 5.04 1.02
CA SER A 43 -0.25 5.48 1.12
C SER A 43 -0.73 5.84 -0.27
N PHE A 44 -1.81 5.22 -0.71
CA PHE A 44 -2.39 5.46 -2.03
C PHE A 44 -3.81 5.99 -1.87
N VAL A 45 -4.05 7.17 -2.42
CA VAL A 45 -5.40 7.75 -2.44
C VAL A 45 -6.19 7.16 -3.61
N PRO A 46 -7.54 7.19 -3.55
CA PRO A 46 -8.35 6.64 -4.65
C PRO A 46 -7.96 7.21 -6.00
N GLY A 47 -7.77 6.35 -6.97
CA GLY A 47 -7.38 6.74 -8.33
C GLY A 47 -5.88 6.83 -8.56
N SER A 48 -5.05 6.57 -7.55
CA SER A 48 -3.59 6.60 -7.71
C SER A 48 -3.10 5.48 -8.62
N ASP A 49 -1.94 5.70 -9.24
CA ASP A 49 -1.29 4.68 -10.06
C ASP A 49 -0.58 3.67 -9.15
N VAL A 50 -1.03 2.43 -9.20
CA VAL A 50 -0.43 1.34 -8.43
C VAL A 50 0.15 0.25 -9.33
N SER A 51 0.44 0.61 -10.59
CA SER A 51 0.90 -0.36 -11.59
C SER A 51 2.24 -1.01 -11.22
N GLU A 52 3.04 -0.36 -10.39
CA GLU A 52 4.32 -0.89 -9.93
C GLU A 52 4.20 -1.79 -8.70
N MET A 53 3.02 -1.83 -8.10
CA MET A 53 2.79 -2.63 -6.91
C MET A 53 2.54 -4.11 -7.27
N PRO A 54 2.78 -5.04 -6.33
CA PRO A 54 2.45 -6.45 -6.55
C PRO A 54 0.98 -6.65 -6.88
N ALA A 55 0.67 -7.77 -7.52
CA ALA A 55 -0.68 -8.07 -8.01
C ALA A 55 -1.73 -8.03 -6.89
N ASN A 56 -1.39 -8.50 -5.70
CA ASN A 56 -2.34 -8.48 -4.58
C ASN A 56 -2.69 -7.06 -4.15
N VAL A 57 -1.74 -6.14 -4.18
CA VAL A 57 -2.01 -4.73 -3.86
C VAL A 57 -2.89 -4.12 -4.95
N GLN A 58 -2.57 -4.37 -6.21
CA GLN A 58 -3.37 -3.87 -7.32
C GLN A 58 -4.82 -4.38 -7.26
N ALA A 59 -5.00 -5.66 -6.95
CA ALA A 59 -6.33 -6.25 -6.85
C ALA A 59 -7.16 -5.60 -5.74
N ILE A 60 -6.55 -5.34 -4.60
CA ILE A 60 -7.22 -4.69 -3.48
C ILE A 60 -7.60 -3.26 -3.83
N CYS A 61 -6.69 -2.51 -4.47
CA CYS A 61 -6.97 -1.16 -4.91
C CYS A 61 -8.11 -1.13 -5.92
N ASN A 62 -8.12 -2.03 -6.88
CA ASN A 62 -9.18 -2.11 -7.88
C ASN A 62 -10.53 -2.42 -7.25
N THR A 63 -10.54 -3.27 -6.23
CA THR A 63 -11.77 -3.60 -5.52
C THR A 63 -12.26 -2.44 -4.65
N ALA A 64 -11.34 -1.76 -3.96
CA ALA A 64 -11.68 -0.65 -3.07
C ALA A 64 -12.05 0.62 -3.84
N TRP A 65 -11.45 0.83 -5.00
CA TRP A 65 -11.61 2.08 -5.75
C TRP A 65 -12.65 1.93 -6.86
N THR A 66 -13.92 1.87 -6.45
CA THR A 66 -15.01 1.94 -7.41
C THR A 66 -15.12 3.37 -7.96
N PRO A 67 -15.80 3.57 -9.11
CA PRO A 67 -16.00 4.93 -9.61
C PRO A 67 -16.64 5.86 -8.57
N GLU A 68 -17.53 5.34 -7.75
CA GLU A 68 -18.19 6.12 -6.70
C GLU A 68 -17.19 6.59 -5.65
N VAL A 69 -16.25 5.73 -5.25
CA VAL A 69 -15.23 6.07 -4.26
C VAL A 69 -14.30 7.13 -4.80
N ILE A 70 -13.88 6.99 -6.06
CA ILE A 70 -12.99 7.95 -6.70
C ILE A 70 -13.66 9.31 -6.83
N GLU A 71 -14.92 9.34 -7.22
CA GLU A 71 -15.68 10.59 -7.33
C GLU A 71 -15.85 11.27 -5.97
N ALA A 72 -16.14 10.49 -4.93
CA ALA A 72 -16.28 11.03 -3.59
C ALA A 72 -14.97 11.66 -3.10
N TYR A 73 -13.85 11.01 -3.39
CA TYR A 73 -12.54 11.54 -3.01
C TYR A 73 -12.24 12.84 -3.74
N GLN A 74 -12.52 12.90 -5.03
CA GLN A 74 -12.31 14.10 -5.82
C GLN A 74 -13.18 15.24 -5.35
N ALA A 75 -14.42 14.96 -4.96
CA ALA A 75 -15.31 15.96 -4.41
C ALA A 75 -14.78 16.54 -3.10
N GLN A 76 -14.18 15.70 -2.26
CA GLN A 76 -13.55 16.16 -1.03
C GLN A 76 -12.37 17.08 -1.31
N LEU A 77 -11.56 16.74 -2.31
CA LEU A 77 -10.43 17.58 -2.71
C LEU A 77 -10.90 18.96 -3.18
N GLU A 78 -11.96 19.01 -3.96
CA GLU A 78 -12.52 20.28 -4.44
C GLU A 78 -13.01 21.14 -3.29
N GLN A 79 -13.67 20.53 -2.31
CA GLN A 79 -14.14 21.26 -1.12
C GLN A 79 -12.99 21.80 -0.31
N ASN A 80 -11.90 21.05 -0.20
CA ASN A 80 -10.72 21.48 0.55
C ASN A 80 -9.98 22.61 -0.14
N ILE A 81 -10.04 22.67 -1.46
CA ILE A 81 -9.35 23.69 -2.24
C ILE A 81 -10.07 25.04 -2.14
N ILE A 82 -11.38 25.03 -1.98
CA ILE A 82 -12.21 26.23 -1.96
C ILE A 82 -12.02 27.05 -0.69
N LYS A 83 -11.44 26.50 0.31
CA LYS A 83 -11.23 27.23 1.55
C LYS A 83 -10.29 28.43 1.34
#